data_a312cd4ad196a53006fb90349d8c83e7
#
_entry.id   a312cd4ad196a53006fb90349d8c83e7
#
_cell.length_a   1.000
_cell.length_b   1.000
_cell.length_c   1.000
_cell.angle_alpha   90.00
_cell.angle_beta   90.00
_cell.angle_gamma   90.00
#
_symmetry.space_group_name_H-M   'P 1'
#
loop_
_entity.id
_entity.type
_entity.pdbx_description
1 polymer ?
#
loop_
_entity_poly.entity_id
_entity_poly.type
_entity_poly.pdbx_seq_one_letter_code
_entity_poly.pdbx_strand_id
1 'polypeptide(L)'
;ICQIASGDSIRDINRMRPLTSLLLLLLNCPSLLVVADLFTSIADMQLLVNSEKYIPTVLEKYIANEHRRLDELKRLAESYQSRNAKQIETGEKDITNPINAYLMIKRKIFDWRSIEEQMKANTANEFLEHLADTNYGIRQPTEEDMTGAAIGLLRLQDTYRLDTAEIADGRIYGLQSNYTFSGFDCFEIARAAFNAEDYYHVILWMEEALDRIKKEDPATANYNDILEYLAFSLYKQGNLKRALKLTEELYSADPKHPRAKGNVKWYEDLLEQEGVKRSDMRKNIPPLTNDRPESGLDNSERTIYEALCRKEVPVSVKETSKLYCYYKRDRPYLRLAPFKVEIMRFNPLAVMFRNVVSDDEIDVIKDLATPKLARATVQNSVTGNLETASYRISKSAWLKGYDHEVVERINNRLELMTNLDMDTAEELQIANYGIGGHYDPHFDHARKEETKAFESLGTGNRIATVLLYMSQPVHGGATVFTDVRSTLIPTKNDALFWYNLHRNGEGDSRTRHAACPVLVGIKWISNKWIHERGQEFRRPCGLSMNDAERFVGDLGGPEPRNHPNLSPS
;
A
#
# COMPACT_ATOMS: atom_id res chain seq x y z
N ILE A 1 26.65 5.31 1.71
CA ILE A 1 28.02 5.62 1.27
C ILE A 1 28.96 4.83 2.16
N CYS A 2 29.36 3.65 1.71
CA CYS A 2 30.53 2.95 2.21
C CYS A 2 31.59 3.03 1.13
N GLN A 3 32.68 3.71 1.38
CA GLN A 3 33.92 3.56 0.60
C GLN A 3 35.05 3.22 1.54
N ILE A 4 35.66 2.11 1.21
CA ILE A 4 36.84 1.46 1.72
C ILE A 4 38.08 2.35 1.50
N ALA A 5 38.91 2.49 2.48
CA ALA A 5 40.31 2.81 2.30
C ALA A 5 41.15 1.89 3.19
N SER A 6 41.95 1.11 2.51
CA SER A 6 42.98 0.23 3.04
C SER A 6 44.26 1.01 3.36
N GLY A 7 45.00 0.52 4.33
CA GLY A 7 46.48 0.65 4.32
C GLY A 7 47.13 1.20 5.59
N ASP A 8 47.70 0.28 6.30
CA ASP A 8 49.00 0.30 6.97
C ASP A 8 49.20 0.91 8.37
N SER A 9 49.65 0.01 9.17
CA SER A 9 50.82 0.04 10.09
C SER A 9 50.58 0.20 11.60
N ILE A 10 50.74 -0.91 12.19
CA ILE A 10 51.11 -1.33 13.58
C ILE A 10 52.03 -0.36 14.34
N ARG A 11 51.65 -0.08 15.61
CA ARG A 11 52.34 -0.07 16.90
C ARG A 11 51.77 1.03 17.79
N ASP A 12 51.20 0.75 18.93
CA ASP A 12 51.71 0.52 20.24
C ASP A 12 50.59 0.44 21.31
N ILE A 13 50.76 -0.45 22.13
CA ILE A 13 50.24 -1.01 23.35
C ILE A 13 49.86 0.02 24.46
N ASN A 14 48.76 -0.34 25.16
CA ASN A 14 48.41 0.05 26.54
C ASN A 14 47.74 1.40 26.83
N ARG A 15 46.40 1.33 26.93
CA ARG A 15 45.67 1.80 28.12
C ARG A 15 44.21 1.32 28.07
N MET A 16 43.93 0.29 28.86
CA MET A 16 42.55 -0.10 29.21
C MET A 16 41.87 1.06 29.94
N ARG A 17 40.79 1.56 29.41
CA ARG A 17 39.69 2.22 30.10
C ARG A 17 38.37 1.66 29.57
N PRO A 18 37.31 1.58 30.38
CA PRO A 18 36.28 0.56 30.26
C PRO A 18 35.28 0.81 29.13
N LEU A 19 35.03 -0.25 28.38
CA LEU A 19 34.04 -0.37 27.30
C LEU A 19 32.55 -0.25 27.75
N THR A 20 32.29 0.16 28.97
CA THR A 20 30.92 0.20 29.51
C THR A 20 30.14 1.48 29.19
N SER A 21 30.80 2.55 28.73
CA SER A 21 30.10 3.81 28.38
C SER A 21 29.68 3.92 26.92
N LEU A 22 30.21 3.09 26.04
CA LEU A 22 29.83 3.08 24.60
C LEU A 22 28.62 2.19 24.32
N LEU A 23 28.32 1.23 25.19
CA LEU A 23 27.17 0.32 25.03
C LEU A 23 25.85 0.96 25.49
N LEU A 24 25.92 2.01 26.35
CA LEU A 24 24.72 2.71 26.83
C LEU A 24 24.24 3.85 25.90
N LEU A 25 25.08 4.28 24.95
CA LEU A 25 24.70 5.27 23.94
C LEU A 25 24.10 4.65 22.68
N LEU A 26 24.22 3.33 22.49
CA LEU A 26 23.60 2.59 21.39
C LEU A 26 22.20 2.06 21.74
N LEU A 27 21.77 2.17 23.00
CA LEU A 27 20.45 1.71 23.45
C LEU A 27 19.37 2.80 23.50
N ASN A 28 19.70 4.05 23.14
CA ASN A 28 18.76 5.17 23.10
C ASN A 28 18.69 5.89 21.74
N CYS A 29 19.04 5.21 20.66
CA CYS A 29 18.54 5.60 19.36
C CYS A 29 17.27 4.76 19.14
N PRO A 30 16.05 5.31 19.22
CA PRO A 30 14.94 4.65 18.58
C PRO A 30 15.37 4.60 17.11
N SER A 31 15.71 3.43 16.62
CA SER A 31 15.73 3.16 15.19
C SER A 31 14.32 3.48 14.71
N LEU A 32 14.11 4.71 14.29
CA LEU A 32 13.04 5.09 13.40
C LEU A 32 13.30 4.27 12.11
N LEU A 33 12.90 3.00 12.15
CA LEU A 33 12.52 2.29 10.96
C LEU A 33 11.32 3.09 10.42
N VAL A 34 11.60 4.06 9.58
CA VAL A 34 10.59 4.71 8.75
C VAL A 34 10.11 3.61 7.80
N VAL A 35 9.16 2.82 8.25
CA VAL A 35 8.49 1.83 7.41
C VAL A 35 7.54 2.62 6.53
N ALA A 36 7.84 2.71 5.26
CA ALA A 36 6.96 3.25 4.24
C ALA A 36 5.71 2.37 4.15
N ASP A 37 4.59 2.81 4.69
CA ASP A 37 3.37 2.01 4.78
C ASP A 37 2.07 2.83 4.75
N LEU A 38 2.16 4.13 4.51
CA LEU A 38 1.00 5.03 4.53
C LEU A 38 -0.01 4.66 3.43
N PHE A 39 0.47 4.34 2.22
CA PHE A 39 -0.35 3.91 1.09
C PHE A 39 -1.12 2.60 1.35
N THR A 40 -0.76 1.84 2.38
CA THR A 40 -1.34 0.54 2.70
C THR A 40 -2.66 0.61 3.48
N SER A 41 -3.10 1.82 3.84
CA SER A 41 -4.32 2.08 4.59
C SER A 41 -5.03 3.34 4.08
N ILE A 42 -6.29 3.21 3.70
CA ILE A 42 -7.13 4.38 3.35
C ILE A 42 -7.39 5.26 4.59
N ALA A 43 -7.44 4.68 5.78
CA ALA A 43 -7.63 5.46 7.01
C ALA A 43 -6.49 6.46 7.22
N ASP A 44 -5.24 6.07 6.98
CA ASP A 44 -4.10 6.99 7.07
C ASP A 44 -4.13 8.06 5.97
N MET A 45 -4.52 7.69 4.75
CA MET A 45 -4.64 8.64 3.64
C MET A 45 -5.75 9.68 3.90
N GLN A 46 -6.82 9.31 4.61
CA GLN A 46 -7.85 10.27 5.03
C GLN A 46 -7.32 11.32 6.01
N LEU A 47 -6.34 10.96 6.85
CA LEU A 47 -5.68 11.92 7.74
C LEU A 47 -4.84 12.93 6.95
N LEU A 48 -4.21 12.54 5.84
CA LEU A 48 -3.46 13.45 4.97
C LEU A 48 -4.35 14.53 4.35
N VAL A 49 -5.55 14.19 3.90
CA VAL A 49 -6.50 15.17 3.35
C VAL A 49 -6.78 16.28 4.35
N ASN A 50 -6.87 15.94 5.63
CA ASN A 50 -7.04 16.94 6.68
C ASN A 50 -5.79 17.82 6.88
N SER A 51 -4.58 17.24 6.71
CA SER A 51 -3.33 17.99 6.82
C SER A 51 -3.15 19.01 5.68
N GLU A 52 -3.52 18.65 4.47
CA GLU A 52 -3.45 19.52 3.29
C GLU A 52 -4.31 20.78 3.41
N LYS A 53 -5.40 20.71 4.17
CA LYS A 53 -6.33 21.83 4.36
C LYS A 53 -5.66 23.12 4.87
N TYR A 54 -4.57 22.97 5.62
CA TYR A 54 -3.87 24.11 6.22
C TYR A 54 -2.81 24.73 5.30
N ILE A 55 -2.34 24.00 4.28
CA ILE A 55 -1.28 24.44 3.37
C ILE A 55 -1.64 25.79 2.68
N PRO A 56 -2.81 25.98 2.05
CA PRO A 56 -3.15 27.25 1.40
C PRO A 56 -3.09 28.42 2.36
N THR A 57 -3.64 28.27 3.57
CA THR A 57 -3.65 29.34 4.59
C THR A 57 -2.24 29.71 5.05
N VAL A 58 -1.36 28.72 5.21
CA VAL A 58 0.05 28.96 5.58
C VAL A 58 0.78 29.67 4.45
N LEU A 59 0.59 29.24 3.21
CA LEU A 59 1.18 29.88 2.03
C LEU A 59 0.71 31.34 1.87
N GLU A 60 -0.58 31.63 2.02
CA GLU A 60 -1.12 32.99 1.96
C GLU A 60 -0.50 33.92 3.02
N LYS A 61 -0.38 33.41 4.25
CA LYS A 61 0.28 34.15 5.34
C LYS A 61 1.74 34.41 5.05
N TYR A 62 2.47 33.40 4.56
CA TYR A 62 3.88 33.55 4.18
C TYR A 62 4.03 34.58 3.05
N ILE A 63 3.24 34.47 1.97
CA ILE A 63 3.27 35.42 0.86
C ILE A 63 2.98 36.87 1.34
N ALA A 64 1.99 37.05 2.21
CA ALA A 64 1.67 38.36 2.77
C ALA A 64 2.83 38.92 3.62
N ASN A 65 3.54 38.05 4.36
CA ASN A 65 4.72 38.45 5.12
C ASN A 65 5.88 38.87 4.22
N GLU A 66 6.16 38.10 3.16
CA GLU A 66 7.18 38.41 2.17
C GLU A 66 6.88 39.71 1.43
N HIS A 67 5.63 39.98 1.04
CA HIS A 67 5.25 41.23 0.44
C HIS A 67 5.55 42.42 1.37
N ARG A 68 5.22 42.34 2.67
CA ARG A 68 5.55 43.38 3.64
C ARG A 68 7.05 43.61 3.74
N ARG A 69 7.85 42.54 3.78
CA ARG A 69 9.32 42.63 3.82
C ARG A 69 9.88 43.30 2.56
N LEU A 70 9.38 42.92 1.39
CA LEU A 70 9.80 43.52 0.12
C LEU A 70 9.40 44.99 0.00
N ASP A 71 8.19 45.37 0.46
CA ASP A 71 7.74 46.74 0.46
C ASP A 71 8.59 47.63 1.39
N GLU A 72 9.02 47.12 2.53
CA GLU A 72 9.93 47.79 3.43
C GLU A 72 11.31 48.02 2.79
N LEU A 73 11.89 46.98 2.18
CA LEU A 73 13.14 47.09 1.43
C LEU A 73 13.04 48.10 0.28
N LYS A 74 11.90 48.16 -0.42
CA LYS A 74 11.63 49.12 -1.47
C LYS A 74 11.65 50.55 -0.92
N ARG A 75 10.96 50.82 0.20
CA ARG A 75 10.96 52.13 0.87
C ARG A 75 12.37 52.56 1.30
N LEU A 76 13.14 51.62 1.81
CA LEU A 76 14.54 51.85 2.19
C LEU A 76 15.39 52.20 0.95
N ALA A 77 15.24 51.48 -0.16
CA ALA A 77 15.92 51.75 -1.43
C ALA A 77 15.58 53.18 -1.95
N GLU A 78 14.30 53.54 -1.98
CA GLU A 78 13.83 54.90 -2.37
C GLU A 78 14.43 55.98 -1.47
N SER A 79 14.48 55.74 -0.14
CA SER A 79 15.12 56.64 0.82
C SER A 79 16.60 56.83 0.56
N TYR A 80 17.33 55.73 0.27
CA TYR A 80 18.75 55.78 -0.10
C TYR A 80 18.96 56.53 -1.40
N GLN A 81 18.16 56.27 -2.43
CA GLN A 81 18.23 56.94 -3.71
C GLN A 81 18.03 58.47 -3.58
N SER A 82 16.97 58.90 -2.85
CA SER A 82 16.68 60.30 -2.64
C SER A 82 17.81 61.05 -1.88
N ARG A 83 18.35 60.40 -0.84
CA ARG A 83 19.48 60.98 -0.08
C ARG A 83 20.75 61.04 -0.89
N ASN A 84 21.07 59.98 -1.65
CA ASN A 84 22.25 59.96 -2.50
C ASN A 84 22.19 61.00 -3.61
N ALA A 85 21.04 61.19 -4.24
CA ALA A 85 20.85 62.23 -5.23
C ALA A 85 21.12 63.65 -4.67
N LYS A 86 20.61 63.97 -3.47
CA LYS A 86 20.90 65.26 -2.78
C LYS A 86 22.38 65.42 -2.46
N GLN A 87 23.08 64.38 -2.02
CA GLN A 87 24.51 64.43 -1.72
C GLN A 87 25.34 64.62 -2.96
N ILE A 88 24.98 64.03 -4.08
CA ILE A 88 25.65 64.24 -5.37
C ILE A 88 25.45 65.67 -5.87
N GLU A 89 24.24 66.21 -5.74
CA GLU A 89 23.93 67.58 -6.15
C GLU A 89 24.70 68.65 -5.33
N THR A 90 24.85 68.41 -4.01
CA THR A 90 25.56 69.35 -3.11
C THR A 90 27.09 69.20 -3.15
N GLY A 91 27.57 68.07 -3.62
CA GLY A 91 29.00 67.76 -3.81
C GLY A 91 29.83 67.81 -2.52
N GLU A 92 31.08 68.28 -2.64
CA GLU A 92 32.01 68.36 -1.51
C GLU A 92 31.52 69.17 -0.30
N LYS A 93 30.63 70.12 -0.51
CA LYS A 93 30.05 70.94 0.56
C LYS A 93 29.25 70.13 1.58
N ASP A 94 28.64 69.05 1.15
CA ASP A 94 27.90 68.16 2.05
C ASP A 94 28.83 67.36 2.97
N ILE A 95 29.95 66.86 2.42
CA ILE A 95 30.92 66.04 3.18
C ILE A 95 31.78 66.87 4.12
N THR A 96 32.01 68.14 3.81
CA THR A 96 32.77 69.03 4.71
C THR A 96 31.99 69.48 5.97
N ASN A 97 30.68 69.23 5.98
CA ASN A 97 29.90 69.42 7.20
C ASN A 97 30.06 68.17 8.12
N PRO A 98 30.61 68.30 9.33
CA PRO A 98 30.93 67.16 10.23
C PRO A 98 29.66 66.38 10.62
N ILE A 99 28.49 67.00 10.69
CA ILE A 99 27.22 66.32 10.98
C ILE A 99 26.84 65.40 9.82
N ASN A 100 26.92 65.89 8.58
CA ASN A 100 26.59 65.11 7.38
C ASN A 100 27.57 63.95 7.16
N ALA A 101 28.86 64.19 7.37
CA ALA A 101 29.89 63.18 7.34
C ALA A 101 29.63 62.08 8.37
N TYR A 102 29.30 62.41 9.61
CA TYR A 102 28.94 61.47 10.67
C TYR A 102 27.72 60.64 10.29
N LEU A 103 26.65 61.28 9.79
CA LEU A 103 25.43 60.61 9.41
C LEU A 103 25.64 59.66 8.21
N MET A 104 26.51 60.02 7.29
CA MET A 104 26.90 59.16 6.17
C MET A 104 27.62 57.90 6.66
N ILE A 105 28.57 58.04 7.56
CA ILE A 105 29.30 56.92 8.18
C ILE A 105 28.33 56.03 8.98
N LYS A 106 27.46 56.64 9.79
CA LYS A 106 26.44 55.90 10.55
C LYS A 106 25.56 55.03 9.63
N ARG A 107 25.06 55.60 8.54
CA ARG A 107 24.24 54.84 7.57
C ARG A 107 24.98 53.64 6.98
N LYS A 108 26.25 53.84 6.61
CA LYS A 108 27.08 52.77 6.02
C LYS A 108 27.36 51.62 7.01
N ILE A 109 27.47 51.92 8.31
CA ILE A 109 27.80 50.92 9.33
C ILE A 109 26.55 50.28 9.92
N PHE A 110 25.55 51.08 10.33
CA PHE A 110 24.40 50.59 11.07
C PHE A 110 23.17 50.34 10.20
N ASP A 111 22.79 51.33 9.39
CA ASP A 111 21.56 51.21 8.60
C ASP A 111 21.72 50.16 7.50
N TRP A 112 22.91 50.11 6.86
CA TRP A 112 23.20 49.08 5.83
C TRP A 112 23.22 47.69 6.43
N ARG A 113 23.79 47.48 7.62
CA ARG A 113 23.79 46.18 8.29
C ARG A 113 22.37 45.68 8.54
N SER A 114 21.48 46.54 9.02
CA SER A 114 20.08 46.18 9.24
C SER A 114 19.37 45.78 7.93
N ILE A 115 19.67 46.47 6.84
CA ILE A 115 19.12 46.11 5.51
C ILE A 115 19.67 44.77 5.05
N GLU A 116 20.96 44.55 5.23
CA GLU A 116 21.60 43.27 4.88
C GLU A 116 21.03 42.10 5.68
N GLU A 117 20.75 42.29 6.97
CA GLU A 117 20.06 41.29 7.81
C GLU A 117 18.65 40.99 7.31
N GLN A 118 17.86 42.03 6.93
CA GLN A 118 16.54 41.85 6.34
C GLN A 118 16.60 41.11 4.99
N MET A 119 17.62 41.39 4.16
CA MET A 119 17.82 40.69 2.88
C MET A 119 18.17 39.20 3.07
N LYS A 120 18.90 38.87 4.14
CA LYS A 120 19.34 37.52 4.49
C LYS A 120 18.31 36.74 5.32
N ALA A 121 17.28 37.41 5.85
CA ALA A 121 16.31 36.79 6.72
C ALA A 121 15.57 35.63 6.01
N ASN A 122 15.61 34.45 6.61
CA ASN A 122 14.79 33.33 6.18
C ASN A 122 13.47 33.35 6.98
N THR A 123 12.46 33.95 6.38
CA THR A 123 11.15 34.11 7.01
C THR A 123 10.25 32.86 6.83
N ALA A 124 10.67 31.89 6.02
CA ALA A 124 9.89 30.68 5.76
C ALA A 124 9.86 29.72 6.96
N ASN A 125 10.93 29.70 7.77
CA ASN A 125 11.07 28.71 8.85
C ASN A 125 9.92 28.73 9.86
N GLU A 126 9.49 29.93 10.30
CA GLU A 126 8.37 30.08 11.23
C GLU A 126 7.06 29.46 10.71
N PHE A 127 6.81 29.64 9.41
CA PHE A 127 5.61 29.09 8.77
C PHE A 127 5.69 27.58 8.58
N LEU A 128 6.89 27.05 8.26
CA LEU A 128 7.12 25.61 8.13
C LEU A 128 7.03 24.90 9.49
N GLU A 129 7.57 25.50 10.55
CA GLU A 129 7.45 24.98 11.91
C GLU A 129 5.99 24.98 12.38
N HIS A 130 5.25 26.07 12.11
CA HIS A 130 3.81 26.14 12.42
C HIS A 130 3.00 25.08 11.66
N LEU A 131 3.33 24.80 10.39
CA LEU A 131 2.70 23.72 9.63
C LEU A 131 3.02 22.36 10.21
N ALA A 132 4.28 22.13 10.61
CA ALA A 132 4.70 20.89 11.24
C ALA A 132 3.99 20.65 12.58
N ASP A 133 3.83 21.70 13.41
CA ASP A 133 3.10 21.64 14.68
C ASP A 133 1.60 21.36 14.47
N THR A 134 1.00 21.97 13.46
CA THR A 134 -0.43 21.74 13.11
C THR A 134 -0.67 20.31 12.66
N ASN A 135 0.32 19.70 12.00
CA ASN A 135 0.30 18.33 11.52
C ASN A 135 0.92 17.32 12.52
N TYR A 136 1.13 17.74 13.78
CA TYR A 136 1.69 16.87 14.81
C TYR A 136 0.89 15.59 14.95
N GLY A 137 1.57 14.46 14.90
CA GLY A 137 0.96 13.12 14.95
C GLY A 137 0.41 12.61 13.62
N ILE A 138 0.38 13.42 12.55
CA ILE A 138 0.02 12.96 11.21
C ILE A 138 1.31 12.58 10.48
N ARG A 139 1.44 11.30 10.15
CA ARG A 139 2.59 10.82 9.38
C ARG A 139 2.58 11.43 7.99
N GLN A 140 3.69 12.02 7.58
CA GLN A 140 3.87 12.53 6.23
C GLN A 140 4.34 11.42 5.28
N PRO A 141 3.89 11.40 4.01
CA PRO A 141 4.31 10.41 3.03
C PRO A 141 5.79 10.58 2.66
N THR A 142 6.40 9.48 2.27
CA THR A 142 7.78 9.40 1.80
C THR A 142 7.83 8.99 0.33
N GLU A 143 9.00 9.07 -0.31
CA GLU A 143 9.19 8.55 -1.67
C GLU A 143 8.92 7.03 -1.76
N GLU A 144 9.15 6.30 -0.66
CA GLU A 144 8.83 4.88 -0.59
C GLU A 144 7.32 4.66 -0.58
N ASP A 145 6.54 5.52 0.09
CA ASP A 145 5.08 5.46 0.05
C ASP A 145 4.55 5.73 -1.37
N MET A 146 5.15 6.67 -2.09
CA MET A 146 4.83 6.94 -3.49
C MET A 146 5.14 5.73 -4.38
N THR A 147 6.33 5.13 -4.23
CA THR A 147 6.71 3.90 -4.94
C THR A 147 5.73 2.76 -4.63
N GLY A 148 5.39 2.57 -3.36
CA GLY A 148 4.42 1.55 -2.95
C GLY A 148 3.03 1.76 -3.52
N ALA A 149 2.56 3.02 -3.61
CA ALA A 149 1.30 3.38 -4.24
C ALA A 149 1.31 3.08 -5.75
N ALA A 150 2.42 3.41 -6.44
CA ALA A 150 2.60 3.08 -7.86
C ALA A 150 2.53 1.56 -8.09
N ILE A 151 3.28 0.76 -7.33
CA ILE A 151 3.21 -0.71 -7.42
C ILE A 151 1.79 -1.24 -7.09
N GLY A 152 1.09 -0.60 -6.16
CA GLY A 152 -0.32 -0.89 -5.89
C GLY A 152 -1.22 -0.66 -7.12
N LEU A 153 -0.99 0.43 -7.86
CA LEU A 153 -1.71 0.75 -9.10
C LEU A 153 -1.40 -0.28 -10.22
N LEU A 154 -0.13 -0.67 -10.39
CA LEU A 154 0.26 -1.71 -11.35
C LEU A 154 -0.40 -3.06 -11.05
N ARG A 155 -0.50 -3.43 -9.78
CA ARG A 155 -1.23 -4.62 -9.34
C ARG A 155 -2.71 -4.54 -9.72
N LEU A 156 -3.34 -3.38 -9.54
CA LEU A 156 -4.73 -3.16 -9.98
C LEU A 156 -4.87 -3.30 -11.49
N GLN A 157 -3.95 -2.70 -12.24
CA GLN A 157 -3.88 -2.79 -13.70
C GLN A 157 -3.86 -4.24 -14.16
N ASP A 158 -2.98 -5.04 -13.59
CA ASP A 158 -2.85 -6.45 -13.90
C ASP A 158 -4.10 -7.26 -13.53
N THR A 159 -4.52 -7.16 -12.25
CA THR A 159 -5.62 -7.98 -11.72
C THR A 159 -6.91 -7.74 -12.47
N TYR A 160 -7.19 -6.49 -12.83
CA TYR A 160 -8.46 -6.08 -13.47
C TYR A 160 -8.33 -5.80 -14.96
N ARG A 161 -7.15 -6.05 -15.56
CA ARG A 161 -6.84 -5.81 -16.97
C ARG A 161 -7.21 -4.40 -17.42
N LEU A 162 -6.73 -3.42 -16.66
CA LEU A 162 -7.01 -2.03 -16.96
C LEU A 162 -6.08 -1.52 -18.07
N ASP A 163 -6.62 -0.75 -18.99
CA ASP A 163 -5.84 -0.08 -20.04
C ASP A 163 -5.04 1.10 -19.46
N THR A 164 -3.76 1.25 -19.87
CA THR A 164 -2.86 2.26 -19.35
C THR A 164 -3.35 3.68 -19.64
N ALA A 165 -3.80 3.93 -20.89
CA ALA A 165 -4.30 5.24 -21.28
C ALA A 165 -5.61 5.60 -20.57
N GLU A 166 -6.49 4.60 -20.34
CA GLU A 166 -7.71 4.82 -19.57
C GLU A 166 -7.42 5.20 -18.11
N ILE A 167 -6.49 4.49 -17.45
CA ILE A 167 -6.07 4.84 -16.09
C ILE A 167 -5.51 6.27 -16.08
N ALA A 168 -4.62 6.57 -17.01
CA ALA A 168 -3.96 7.87 -17.09
C ALA A 168 -4.96 9.01 -17.38
N ASP A 169 -6.06 8.73 -18.10
CA ASP A 169 -7.19 9.64 -18.30
C ASP A 169 -8.17 9.68 -17.13
N GLY A 170 -7.86 8.99 -16.02
CA GLY A 170 -8.71 8.95 -14.84
C GLY A 170 -9.95 8.08 -14.99
N ARG A 171 -9.98 7.14 -15.96
CA ARG A 171 -11.09 6.22 -16.17
C ARG A 171 -10.78 4.84 -15.61
N ILE A 172 -11.58 4.37 -14.65
CA ILE A 172 -11.48 3.03 -14.06
C ILE A 172 -12.86 2.40 -13.99
N TYR A 173 -13.09 1.31 -14.71
CA TYR A 173 -14.34 0.53 -14.67
C TYR A 173 -15.60 1.38 -14.91
N GLY A 174 -15.51 2.33 -15.84
CA GLY A 174 -16.62 3.25 -16.18
C GLY A 174 -16.80 4.40 -15.20
N LEU A 175 -16.00 4.49 -14.16
CA LEU A 175 -15.94 5.64 -13.26
C LEU A 175 -14.92 6.65 -13.79
N GLN A 176 -15.26 7.93 -13.76
CA GLN A 176 -14.40 9.03 -14.17
C GLN A 176 -13.88 9.77 -12.94
N SER A 177 -12.57 9.91 -12.82
CA SER A 177 -11.93 10.82 -11.87
C SER A 177 -11.99 12.27 -12.36
N ASN A 178 -11.94 13.21 -11.43
CA ASN A 178 -11.77 14.63 -11.75
C ASN A 178 -10.32 14.98 -12.13
N TYR A 179 -9.40 14.04 -11.99
CA TYR A 179 -7.96 14.21 -12.23
C TYR A 179 -7.51 13.23 -13.31
N THR A 180 -6.52 13.68 -14.08
CA THR A 180 -5.81 12.90 -15.08
C THR A 180 -4.33 12.92 -14.77
N PHE A 181 -3.58 11.93 -15.19
CA PHE A 181 -2.14 11.91 -15.00
C PHE A 181 -1.45 12.79 -16.06
N SER A 182 -0.38 13.47 -15.65
CA SER A 182 0.56 14.13 -16.54
C SER A 182 1.58 13.14 -17.11
N GLY A 183 2.39 13.59 -18.07
CA GLY A 183 3.54 12.82 -18.54
C GLY A 183 4.53 12.50 -17.43
N PHE A 184 4.70 13.41 -16.46
CA PHE A 184 5.54 13.17 -15.29
C PHE A 184 4.96 12.10 -14.36
N ASP A 185 3.65 12.10 -14.12
CA ASP A 185 3.02 11.07 -13.30
C ASP A 185 3.20 9.67 -13.91
N CYS A 186 2.99 9.55 -15.23
CA CYS A 186 3.23 8.30 -15.96
C CYS A 186 4.70 7.87 -15.90
N PHE A 187 5.64 8.82 -16.02
CA PHE A 187 7.07 8.57 -15.88
C PHE A 187 7.43 8.04 -14.48
N GLU A 188 6.91 8.64 -13.41
CA GLU A 188 7.16 8.20 -12.04
C GLU A 188 6.61 6.81 -11.74
N ILE A 189 5.42 6.47 -12.27
CA ILE A 189 4.86 5.11 -12.16
C ILE A 189 5.78 4.11 -12.88
N ALA A 190 6.23 4.44 -14.10
CA ALA A 190 7.16 3.61 -14.84
C ALA A 190 8.51 3.48 -14.14
N ARG A 191 9.02 4.55 -13.52
CA ARG A 191 10.26 4.54 -12.74
C ARG A 191 10.15 3.62 -11.51
N ALA A 192 9.01 3.61 -10.84
CA ALA A 192 8.74 2.67 -9.74
C ALA A 192 8.75 1.22 -10.24
N ALA A 193 8.12 0.95 -11.39
CA ALA A 193 8.17 -0.36 -12.05
C ALA A 193 9.60 -0.77 -12.42
N PHE A 194 10.40 0.17 -12.95
CA PHE A 194 11.80 -0.07 -13.31
C PHE A 194 12.65 -0.49 -12.11
N ASN A 195 12.47 0.20 -10.98
CA ASN A 195 13.17 -0.12 -9.74
C ASN A 195 12.77 -1.48 -9.17
N ALA A 196 11.58 -1.96 -9.51
CA ALA A 196 11.08 -3.29 -9.18
C ALA A 196 11.42 -4.36 -10.26
N GLU A 197 12.21 -4.00 -11.27
CA GLU A 197 12.57 -4.86 -12.43
C GLU A 197 11.34 -5.32 -13.25
N ASP A 198 10.22 -4.64 -13.13
CA ASP A 198 9.00 -4.90 -13.88
C ASP A 198 9.00 -4.16 -15.22
N TYR A 199 9.82 -4.64 -16.14
CA TYR A 199 10.01 -4.03 -17.47
C TYR A 199 8.77 -4.08 -18.34
N TYR A 200 7.82 -4.98 -18.03
CA TYR A 200 6.53 -5.04 -18.69
C TYR A 200 5.74 -3.75 -18.51
N HIS A 201 5.57 -3.32 -17.27
CA HIS A 201 4.86 -2.07 -16.98
C HIS A 201 5.67 -0.83 -17.34
N VAL A 202 7.00 -0.90 -17.28
CA VAL A 202 7.84 0.23 -17.73
C VAL A 202 7.53 0.58 -19.18
N ILE A 203 7.45 -0.42 -20.07
CA ILE A 203 7.15 -0.17 -21.48
C ILE A 203 5.79 0.50 -21.62
N LEU A 204 4.75 -0.03 -20.98
CA LEU A 204 3.39 0.51 -21.06
C LEU A 204 3.30 1.97 -20.58
N TRP A 205 3.88 2.27 -19.42
CA TRP A 205 3.78 3.59 -18.82
C TRP A 205 4.74 4.62 -19.42
N MET A 206 5.91 4.20 -19.92
CA MET A 206 6.82 5.10 -20.66
C MET A 206 6.28 5.46 -22.04
N GLU A 207 5.60 4.54 -22.76
CA GLU A 207 4.91 4.85 -24.02
C GLU A 207 3.79 5.88 -23.76
N GLU A 208 2.99 5.70 -22.72
CA GLU A 208 1.96 6.66 -22.33
C GLU A 208 2.57 8.03 -21.94
N ALA A 209 3.67 8.04 -21.17
CA ALA A 209 4.38 9.26 -20.82
C ALA A 209 4.86 10.03 -22.06
N LEU A 210 5.43 9.32 -23.06
CA LEU A 210 5.83 9.91 -24.33
C LEU A 210 4.67 10.57 -25.09
N ASP A 211 3.52 9.93 -25.09
CA ASP A 211 2.33 10.44 -25.78
C ASP A 211 1.72 11.66 -25.08
N ARG A 212 1.84 11.74 -23.75
CA ARG A 212 1.37 12.88 -22.97
C ARG A 212 2.28 14.09 -23.08
N ILE A 213 3.59 13.94 -22.93
CA ILE A 213 4.53 15.08 -23.02
C ILE A 213 4.51 15.76 -24.38
N LYS A 214 4.13 15.04 -25.47
CA LYS A 214 3.95 15.64 -26.80
C LYS A 214 2.74 16.59 -26.88
N LYS A 215 1.78 16.42 -25.97
CA LYS A 215 0.55 17.21 -25.93
C LYS A 215 0.58 18.32 -24.87
N GLU A 216 1.58 18.27 -24.00
CA GLU A 216 1.76 19.22 -22.88
C GLU A 216 2.63 20.41 -23.29
N ASP A 217 2.28 21.59 -22.81
CA ASP A 217 3.07 22.82 -22.97
C ASP A 217 3.05 23.63 -21.65
N PRO A 218 4.15 23.66 -20.90
CA PRO A 218 5.41 22.93 -21.14
C PRO A 218 5.29 21.44 -20.83
N ALA A 219 6.13 20.60 -21.46
CA ALA A 219 6.24 19.17 -21.14
C ALA A 219 6.62 18.98 -19.67
N THR A 220 5.90 18.08 -18.98
CA THR A 220 6.09 17.84 -17.54
C THR A 220 7.23 16.87 -17.23
N ALA A 221 7.64 16.01 -18.19
CA ALA A 221 8.75 15.08 -18.04
C ALA A 221 9.79 15.26 -19.15
N ASN A 222 11.03 14.84 -18.85
CA ASN A 222 12.14 14.95 -19.79
C ASN A 222 12.06 13.83 -20.84
N TYR A 223 12.01 14.20 -22.11
CA TYR A 223 11.97 13.27 -23.24
C TYR A 223 13.14 12.29 -23.25
N ASN A 224 14.37 12.75 -22.99
CA ASN A 224 15.57 11.93 -23.02
C ASN A 224 15.58 10.88 -21.90
N ASP A 225 15.09 11.24 -20.71
CA ASP A 225 14.99 10.31 -19.59
C ASP A 225 13.99 9.19 -19.91
N ILE A 226 12.85 9.54 -20.49
CA ILE A 226 11.85 8.54 -20.91
C ILE A 226 12.46 7.58 -21.95
N LEU A 227 13.16 8.11 -22.97
CA LEU A 227 13.80 7.26 -23.98
C LEU A 227 14.82 6.31 -23.37
N GLU A 228 15.61 6.75 -22.38
CA GLU A 228 16.60 5.91 -21.73
C GLU A 228 15.95 4.71 -21.01
N TYR A 229 14.95 4.96 -20.17
CA TYR A 229 14.25 3.90 -19.44
C TYR A 229 13.51 2.96 -20.37
N LEU A 230 12.83 3.50 -21.39
CA LEU A 230 12.09 2.71 -22.37
C LEU A 230 13.04 1.82 -23.20
N ALA A 231 14.13 2.36 -23.71
CA ALA A 231 15.09 1.59 -24.52
C ALA A 231 15.70 0.43 -23.71
N PHE A 232 16.10 0.68 -22.46
CA PHE A 232 16.63 -0.37 -21.62
C PHE A 232 15.59 -1.46 -21.31
N SER A 233 14.36 -1.08 -21.05
CA SER A 233 13.27 -2.03 -20.75
C SER A 233 12.90 -2.85 -21.98
N LEU A 234 12.89 -2.25 -23.16
CA LEU A 234 12.74 -2.96 -24.44
C LEU A 234 13.84 -4.00 -24.65
N TYR A 235 15.09 -3.67 -24.33
CA TYR A 235 16.19 -4.64 -24.35
C TYR A 235 15.92 -5.81 -23.40
N LYS A 236 15.52 -5.53 -22.17
CA LYS A 236 15.20 -6.56 -21.16
C LYS A 236 14.06 -7.48 -21.58
N GLN A 237 13.11 -6.99 -22.36
CA GLN A 237 11.99 -7.73 -22.93
C GLN A 237 12.30 -8.36 -24.30
N GLY A 238 13.59 -8.43 -24.72
CA GLY A 238 14.01 -9.08 -25.96
C GLY A 238 13.81 -8.25 -27.23
N ASN A 239 13.41 -6.98 -27.12
CA ASN A 239 13.19 -6.09 -28.27
C ASN A 239 14.45 -5.31 -28.68
N LEU A 240 15.56 -6.02 -28.90
CA LEU A 240 16.89 -5.43 -29.05
C LEU A 240 17.00 -4.41 -30.21
N LYS A 241 16.35 -4.67 -31.36
CA LYS A 241 16.34 -3.72 -32.49
C LYS A 241 15.58 -2.42 -32.18
N ARG A 242 14.51 -2.50 -31.39
CA ARG A 242 13.75 -1.33 -30.92
C ARG A 242 14.57 -0.53 -29.92
N ALA A 243 15.22 -1.21 -28.97
CA ALA A 243 16.11 -0.61 -27.99
C ALA A 243 17.25 0.15 -28.67
N LEU A 244 17.91 -0.45 -29.70
CA LEU A 244 18.93 0.21 -30.50
C LEU A 244 18.39 1.48 -31.13
N LYS A 245 17.23 1.42 -31.79
CA LYS A 245 16.64 2.58 -32.47
C LYS A 245 16.37 3.75 -31.51
N LEU A 246 15.76 3.49 -30.36
CA LEU A 246 15.47 4.55 -29.39
C LEU A 246 16.75 5.10 -28.74
N THR A 247 17.74 4.26 -28.53
CA THR A 247 19.03 4.72 -27.98
C THR A 247 19.79 5.58 -28.98
N GLU A 248 19.69 5.31 -30.29
CA GLU A 248 20.22 6.19 -31.33
C GLU A 248 19.49 7.54 -31.38
N GLU A 249 18.19 7.52 -31.21
CA GLU A 249 17.38 8.74 -31.10
C GLU A 249 17.80 9.57 -29.89
N LEU A 250 17.97 8.94 -28.71
CA LEU A 250 18.52 9.56 -27.52
C LEU A 250 19.92 10.15 -27.75
N TYR A 251 20.82 9.38 -28.38
CA TYR A 251 22.17 9.86 -28.69
C TYR A 251 22.19 11.03 -29.69
N SER A 252 21.24 11.05 -30.62
CA SER A 252 21.07 12.15 -31.56
C SER A 252 20.53 13.42 -30.91
N ALA A 253 19.60 13.27 -29.95
CA ALA A 253 19.01 14.35 -29.18
C ALA A 253 20.00 14.93 -28.14
N ASP A 254 20.76 14.07 -27.47
CA ASP A 254 21.80 14.45 -26.51
C ASP A 254 23.11 13.67 -26.75
N PRO A 255 24.02 14.19 -27.62
CA PRO A 255 25.33 13.55 -27.86
C PRO A 255 26.24 13.50 -26.61
N LYS A 256 25.95 14.26 -25.57
CA LYS A 256 26.72 14.27 -24.32
C LYS A 256 26.14 13.33 -23.26
N HIS A 257 25.04 12.67 -23.56
CA HIS A 257 24.42 11.72 -22.63
C HIS A 257 25.42 10.64 -22.20
N PRO A 258 25.60 10.40 -20.91
CA PRO A 258 26.71 9.59 -20.38
C PRO A 258 26.71 8.13 -20.85
N ARG A 259 25.55 7.57 -21.15
CA ARG A 259 25.34 6.14 -21.46
C ARG A 259 24.94 5.89 -22.92
N ALA A 260 24.29 6.83 -23.60
CA ALA A 260 23.67 6.59 -24.91
C ALA A 260 24.65 6.02 -25.95
N LYS A 261 25.83 6.63 -26.13
CA LYS A 261 26.84 6.15 -27.05
C LYS A 261 27.34 4.74 -26.76
N GLY A 262 27.54 4.44 -25.46
CA GLY A 262 27.97 3.12 -25.01
C GLY A 262 26.90 2.06 -25.26
N ASN A 263 25.64 2.39 -24.97
CA ASN A 263 24.50 1.49 -25.15
C ASN A 263 24.21 1.21 -26.63
N VAL A 264 24.36 2.19 -27.53
CA VAL A 264 24.26 1.95 -28.99
C VAL A 264 25.24 0.86 -29.42
N LYS A 265 26.53 1.02 -29.06
CA LYS A 265 27.55 0.02 -29.39
C LYS A 265 27.24 -1.33 -28.76
N TRP A 266 26.84 -1.34 -27.51
CA TRP A 266 26.49 -2.58 -26.79
C TRP A 266 25.35 -3.33 -27.46
N TYR A 267 24.27 -2.65 -27.85
CA TYR A 267 23.14 -3.29 -28.55
C TYR A 267 23.53 -3.77 -29.97
N GLU A 268 24.42 -3.05 -30.67
CA GLU A 268 24.97 -3.53 -31.94
C GLU A 268 25.80 -4.81 -31.76
N ASP A 269 26.67 -4.85 -30.74
CA ASP A 269 27.47 -6.03 -30.41
C ASP A 269 26.61 -7.24 -30.06
N LEU A 270 25.52 -7.05 -29.31
CA LEU A 270 24.54 -8.11 -28.99
C LEU A 270 23.82 -8.61 -30.25
N LEU A 271 23.36 -7.74 -31.12
CA LEU A 271 22.72 -8.11 -32.39
C LEU A 271 23.67 -8.88 -33.29
N GLU A 272 24.98 -8.51 -33.32
CA GLU A 272 26.00 -9.24 -34.09
C GLU A 272 26.21 -10.65 -33.52
N GLN A 273 26.19 -10.82 -32.18
CA GLN A 273 26.25 -12.13 -31.53
C GLN A 273 25.01 -13.00 -31.86
N GLU A 274 23.85 -12.40 -32.03
CA GLU A 274 22.61 -13.08 -32.48
C GLU A 274 22.64 -13.39 -33.99
N GLY A 275 23.73 -13.04 -34.70
CA GLY A 275 23.90 -13.30 -36.14
C GLY A 275 23.21 -12.28 -37.05
N VAL A 276 22.77 -11.14 -36.52
CA VAL A 276 22.14 -10.07 -37.30
C VAL A 276 23.23 -9.26 -38.01
N LYS A 277 23.16 -9.15 -39.36
CA LYS A 277 24.10 -8.34 -40.12
C LYS A 277 23.90 -6.86 -39.81
N ARG A 278 24.99 -6.08 -39.80
CA ARG A 278 24.96 -4.61 -39.55
C ARG A 278 23.99 -3.86 -40.46
N SER A 279 23.85 -4.28 -41.73
CA SER A 279 22.89 -3.71 -42.68
C SER A 279 21.39 -3.90 -42.27
N ASP A 280 21.12 -4.89 -41.41
CA ASP A 280 19.76 -5.31 -41.04
C ASP A 280 19.39 -4.98 -39.61
N MET A 281 20.34 -4.48 -38.81
CA MET A 281 20.09 -4.14 -37.38
C MET A 281 19.00 -3.08 -37.22
N ARG A 282 18.89 -2.16 -38.18
CA ARG A 282 17.93 -1.03 -38.19
C ARG A 282 16.72 -1.26 -39.08
N LYS A 283 16.64 -2.44 -39.71
CA LYS A 283 15.57 -2.80 -40.64
C LYS A 283 14.75 -3.97 -40.09
N ASN A 284 13.53 -4.12 -40.60
CA ASN A 284 12.67 -5.24 -40.27
C ASN A 284 12.57 -5.44 -38.75
N ILE A 285 12.15 -4.35 -38.03
CA ILE A 285 11.96 -4.39 -36.57
C ILE A 285 10.80 -5.35 -36.27
N PRO A 286 11.03 -6.41 -35.47
CA PRO A 286 9.99 -7.37 -35.12
C PRO A 286 8.80 -6.72 -34.40
N PRO A 287 7.64 -7.36 -34.32
CA PRO A 287 6.55 -6.95 -33.42
C PRO A 287 7.05 -6.78 -31.99
N LEU A 288 6.40 -5.90 -31.24
CA LEU A 288 6.74 -5.70 -29.83
C LEU A 288 6.44 -6.97 -29.03
N THR A 289 7.43 -7.45 -28.29
CA THR A 289 7.27 -8.48 -27.25
C THR A 289 7.27 -7.76 -25.92
N ASN A 290 6.21 -7.94 -25.13
CA ASN A 290 6.12 -7.36 -23.80
C ASN A 290 5.42 -8.37 -22.88
N ASP A 291 6.20 -9.24 -22.28
CA ASP A 291 5.71 -10.34 -21.45
C ASP A 291 5.66 -9.94 -19.99
N ARG A 292 4.54 -10.25 -19.36
CA ARG A 292 4.34 -9.98 -17.94
C ARG A 292 5.28 -10.88 -17.10
N PRO A 293 6.00 -10.34 -16.10
CA PRO A 293 6.93 -11.11 -15.28
C PRO A 293 6.22 -12.22 -14.49
N GLU A 294 6.97 -13.27 -14.19
CA GLU A 294 6.50 -14.30 -13.26
C GLU A 294 6.26 -13.69 -11.88
N SER A 295 5.26 -14.20 -11.19
CA SER A 295 4.96 -13.82 -9.80
C SER A 295 5.40 -14.92 -8.84
N GLY A 296 5.38 -14.64 -7.54
CA GLY A 296 5.60 -15.66 -6.51
C GLY A 296 4.51 -16.74 -6.46
N LEU A 297 3.38 -16.55 -7.16
CA LEU A 297 2.34 -17.56 -7.35
C LEU A 297 2.64 -18.39 -8.60
N ASP A 298 2.26 -19.67 -8.57
CA ASP A 298 2.23 -20.48 -9.79
C ASP A 298 1.34 -19.80 -10.83
N ASN A 299 1.78 -19.78 -12.11
CA ASN A 299 1.08 -19.08 -13.18
C ASN A 299 -0.38 -19.52 -13.35
N SER A 300 -0.67 -20.79 -13.09
CA SER A 300 -2.03 -21.32 -13.13
C SER A 300 -2.88 -20.80 -11.97
N GLU A 301 -2.35 -20.73 -10.78
CA GLU A 301 -3.02 -20.19 -9.60
C GLU A 301 -3.25 -18.68 -9.75
N ARG A 302 -2.24 -17.92 -10.23
CA ARG A 302 -2.36 -16.50 -10.50
C ARG A 302 -3.50 -16.21 -11.49
N THR A 303 -3.55 -16.95 -12.59
CA THR A 303 -4.59 -16.78 -13.60
C THR A 303 -5.99 -17.02 -13.03
N ILE A 304 -6.16 -18.08 -12.24
CA ILE A 304 -7.43 -18.42 -11.57
C ILE A 304 -7.80 -17.33 -10.56
N TYR A 305 -6.85 -16.91 -9.72
CA TYR A 305 -7.06 -15.87 -8.71
C TYR A 305 -7.55 -14.56 -9.35
N GLU A 306 -6.86 -14.08 -10.39
CA GLU A 306 -7.23 -12.86 -11.08
C GLU A 306 -8.59 -12.97 -11.78
N ALA A 307 -8.88 -14.12 -12.44
CA ALA A 307 -10.18 -14.36 -13.06
C ALA A 307 -11.34 -14.38 -12.02
N LEU A 308 -11.09 -14.92 -10.83
CA LEU A 308 -12.03 -14.88 -9.71
C LEU A 308 -12.25 -13.44 -9.23
N CYS A 309 -11.20 -12.64 -9.11
CA CYS A 309 -11.31 -11.24 -8.72
C CYS A 309 -12.12 -10.42 -9.75
N ARG A 310 -12.01 -10.74 -11.03
CA ARG A 310 -12.83 -10.15 -12.11
C ARG A 310 -14.21 -10.77 -12.27
N LYS A 311 -14.54 -11.83 -11.48
CA LYS A 311 -15.82 -12.56 -11.58
C LYS A 311 -16.04 -13.25 -12.95
N GLU A 312 -14.96 -13.63 -13.61
CA GLU A 312 -15.00 -14.29 -14.94
C GLU A 312 -15.18 -15.80 -14.85
N VAL A 313 -15.04 -16.39 -13.66
CA VAL A 313 -15.18 -17.84 -13.46
C VAL A 313 -16.67 -18.18 -13.34
N PRO A 314 -17.21 -19.02 -14.23
CA PRO A 314 -18.62 -19.39 -14.19
C PRO A 314 -18.92 -20.26 -12.95
N VAL A 315 -20.05 -19.99 -12.33
CA VAL A 315 -20.55 -20.77 -11.19
C VAL A 315 -21.40 -21.94 -11.69
N SER A 316 -21.17 -23.13 -11.12
CA SER A 316 -21.95 -24.31 -11.48
C SER A 316 -23.41 -24.18 -11.02
N VAL A 317 -24.34 -24.15 -11.98
CA VAL A 317 -25.77 -24.10 -11.70
C VAL A 317 -26.22 -25.31 -10.88
N LYS A 318 -25.61 -26.49 -11.11
CA LYS A 318 -25.89 -27.72 -10.35
C LYS A 318 -25.52 -27.57 -8.86
N GLU A 319 -24.44 -26.86 -8.56
CA GLU A 319 -24.01 -26.62 -7.16
C GLU A 319 -24.87 -25.54 -6.52
N THR A 320 -25.10 -24.42 -7.22
CA THR A 320 -25.87 -23.30 -6.69
C THR A 320 -27.34 -23.62 -6.47
N SER A 321 -27.95 -24.50 -7.28
CA SER A 321 -29.35 -24.92 -7.11
C SER A 321 -29.63 -25.68 -5.82
N LYS A 322 -28.58 -26.17 -5.15
CA LYS A 322 -28.70 -26.88 -3.86
C LYS A 322 -28.57 -25.95 -2.66
N LEU A 323 -28.08 -24.71 -2.88
CA LEU A 323 -27.86 -23.74 -1.81
C LEU A 323 -29.21 -23.21 -1.30
N TYR A 324 -29.25 -22.90 -0.02
CA TYR A 324 -30.45 -22.36 0.63
C TYR A 324 -30.08 -21.42 1.77
N CYS A 325 -31.06 -20.70 2.25
CA CYS A 325 -30.97 -19.86 3.42
C CYS A 325 -31.99 -20.28 4.49
N TYR A 326 -31.64 -20.02 5.75
CA TYR A 326 -32.51 -20.34 6.88
C TYR A 326 -32.28 -19.37 8.04
N TYR A 327 -33.20 -19.44 9.06
CA TYR A 327 -33.01 -18.74 10.31
C TYR A 327 -32.45 -19.70 11.37
N LYS A 328 -31.24 -19.42 11.88
CA LYS A 328 -30.65 -20.16 13.00
C LYS A 328 -31.36 -19.81 14.31
N ARG A 329 -31.97 -20.81 14.95
CA ARG A 329 -32.78 -20.68 16.16
C ARG A 329 -32.48 -21.76 17.20
N ASP A 330 -31.35 -22.39 17.15
CA ASP A 330 -30.96 -23.58 17.93
C ASP A 330 -30.68 -23.30 19.43
N ARG A 331 -30.59 -22.04 19.81
CA ARG A 331 -30.39 -21.60 21.20
C ARG A 331 -31.61 -20.81 21.70
N PRO A 332 -31.90 -20.84 23.02
CA PRO A 332 -33.06 -20.11 23.58
C PRO A 332 -33.07 -18.62 23.21
N TYR A 333 -31.93 -17.93 23.30
CA TYR A 333 -31.78 -16.53 22.92
C TYR A 333 -32.10 -16.31 21.43
N LEU A 334 -31.67 -17.21 20.55
CA LEU A 334 -31.84 -17.10 19.09
C LEU A 334 -33.28 -17.35 18.64
N ARG A 335 -34.16 -17.79 19.52
CA ARG A 335 -35.61 -17.82 19.21
C ARG A 335 -36.20 -16.42 19.13
N LEU A 336 -35.66 -15.47 19.91
CA LEU A 336 -36.06 -14.06 19.89
C LEU A 336 -35.26 -13.25 18.85
N ALA A 337 -33.96 -13.55 18.70
CA ALA A 337 -33.03 -12.85 17.80
C ALA A 337 -32.30 -13.84 16.89
N PRO A 338 -32.95 -14.42 15.87
CA PRO A 338 -32.38 -15.44 15.01
C PRO A 338 -31.35 -14.83 14.06
N PHE A 339 -30.28 -15.57 13.77
CA PHE A 339 -29.38 -15.21 12.67
C PHE A 339 -29.99 -15.60 11.32
N LYS A 340 -29.80 -14.74 10.33
CA LYS A 340 -30.10 -15.02 8.92
C LYS A 340 -28.89 -15.71 8.32
N VAL A 341 -29.03 -16.96 7.93
CA VAL A 341 -27.94 -17.80 7.43
C VAL A 341 -28.16 -18.10 5.95
N GLU A 342 -27.13 -17.93 5.18
CA GLU A 342 -27.12 -18.26 3.76
C GLU A 342 -25.91 -19.18 3.49
N ILE A 343 -26.18 -20.38 2.98
CA ILE A 343 -25.15 -21.33 2.60
C ILE A 343 -24.55 -20.86 1.26
N MET A 344 -23.29 -20.52 1.28
CA MET A 344 -22.56 -20.08 0.09
C MET A 344 -21.94 -21.26 -0.66
N ARG A 345 -21.56 -22.31 0.09
CA ARG A 345 -20.97 -23.53 -0.45
C ARG A 345 -21.08 -24.67 0.60
N PHE A 346 -21.21 -25.90 0.15
CA PHE A 346 -21.24 -27.08 1.03
C PHE A 346 -19.86 -27.71 1.24
N ASN A 347 -19.00 -27.73 0.21
CA ASN A 347 -17.72 -28.40 0.27
C ASN A 347 -16.61 -27.47 -0.27
N PRO A 348 -15.78 -26.85 0.56
CA PRO A 348 -15.92 -26.79 2.02
C PRO A 348 -17.17 -25.99 2.43
N LEU A 349 -17.65 -26.23 3.64
CA LEU A 349 -18.79 -25.45 4.15
C LEU A 349 -18.40 -24.00 4.34
N ALA A 350 -18.99 -23.09 3.54
CA ALA A 350 -18.85 -21.65 3.67
C ALA A 350 -20.25 -21.03 3.81
N VAL A 351 -20.40 -20.21 4.85
CA VAL A 351 -21.70 -19.68 5.27
C VAL A 351 -21.63 -18.17 5.45
N MET A 352 -22.61 -17.46 4.90
CA MET A 352 -22.79 -16.03 5.12
C MET A 352 -23.88 -15.79 6.17
N PHE A 353 -23.53 -15.13 7.23
CA PHE A 353 -24.46 -14.60 8.21
C PHE A 353 -24.78 -13.15 7.85
N ARG A 354 -26.05 -12.84 7.69
CA ARG A 354 -26.50 -11.52 7.26
C ARG A 354 -26.81 -10.60 8.44
N ASN A 355 -26.35 -9.35 8.37
CA ASN A 355 -26.59 -8.30 9.36
C ASN A 355 -26.12 -8.70 10.78
N VAL A 356 -24.87 -9.12 10.89
CA VAL A 356 -24.28 -9.59 12.17
C VAL A 356 -23.86 -8.44 13.06
N VAL A 357 -23.31 -7.38 12.47
CA VAL A 357 -22.85 -6.18 13.20
C VAL A 357 -23.61 -4.95 12.71
N SER A 358 -23.93 -4.03 13.62
CA SER A 358 -24.60 -2.77 13.28
C SER A 358 -23.60 -1.72 12.80
N ASP A 359 -24.11 -0.64 12.19
CA ASP A 359 -23.28 0.47 11.75
C ASP A 359 -22.60 1.17 12.94
N ASP A 360 -23.33 1.38 14.03
CA ASP A 360 -22.76 1.98 15.25
C ASP A 360 -21.65 1.13 15.86
N GLU A 361 -21.80 -0.19 15.86
CA GLU A 361 -20.75 -1.11 16.32
C GLU A 361 -19.52 -1.06 15.42
N ILE A 362 -19.72 -1.00 14.11
CA ILE A 362 -18.65 -0.87 13.13
C ILE A 362 -17.88 0.42 13.34
N ASP A 363 -18.55 1.53 13.57
CA ASP A 363 -17.91 2.83 13.76
C ASP A 363 -17.08 2.84 15.05
N VAL A 364 -17.62 2.31 16.17
CA VAL A 364 -16.85 2.14 17.42
C VAL A 364 -15.59 1.28 17.19
N ILE A 365 -15.71 0.16 16.46
CA ILE A 365 -14.55 -0.71 16.17
C ILE A 365 -13.49 0.04 15.35
N LYS A 366 -13.89 0.79 14.32
CA LYS A 366 -12.97 1.57 13.51
C LYS A 366 -12.25 2.65 14.32
N ASP A 367 -12.97 3.36 15.18
CA ASP A 367 -12.42 4.40 16.04
C ASP A 367 -11.38 3.84 17.02
N LEU A 368 -11.66 2.67 17.61
CA LEU A 368 -10.73 1.97 18.50
C LEU A 368 -9.50 1.43 17.76
N ALA A 369 -9.67 0.99 16.51
CA ALA A 369 -8.62 0.38 15.72
C ALA A 369 -7.70 1.40 15.05
N THR A 370 -8.24 2.53 14.57
CA THR A 370 -7.50 3.53 13.79
C THR A 370 -6.18 3.96 14.43
N PRO A 371 -6.12 4.34 15.72
CA PRO A 371 -4.86 4.74 16.35
C PRO A 371 -3.88 3.58 16.58
N LYS A 372 -4.34 2.32 16.48
CA LYS A 372 -3.54 1.11 16.67
C LYS A 372 -3.11 0.46 15.35
N LEU A 373 -3.53 1.01 14.20
CA LEU A 373 -3.21 0.44 12.89
C LEU A 373 -1.70 0.42 12.63
N ALA A 374 -1.16 -0.77 12.40
CA ALA A 374 0.22 -1.00 12.01
C ALA A 374 0.26 -1.90 10.77
N ARG A 375 1.37 -1.87 10.04
CA ARG A 375 1.58 -2.74 8.89
C ARG A 375 1.25 -4.18 9.27
N ALA A 376 0.38 -4.84 8.51
CA ALA A 376 -0.02 -6.22 8.78
C ALA A 376 1.19 -7.15 8.65
N THR A 377 1.36 -8.02 9.63
CA THR A 377 2.42 -9.03 9.66
C THR A 377 1.85 -10.41 9.39
N VAL A 378 2.71 -11.28 8.88
CA VAL A 378 2.45 -12.70 8.69
C VAL A 378 3.44 -13.50 9.51
N GLN A 379 3.06 -14.69 9.94
CA GLN A 379 3.98 -15.57 10.64
C GLN A 379 4.89 -16.30 9.64
N ASN A 380 6.20 -16.18 9.83
CA ASN A 380 7.17 -16.92 9.04
C ASN A 380 7.07 -18.42 9.35
N SER A 381 6.88 -19.24 8.32
CA SER A 381 6.65 -20.68 8.47
C SER A 381 7.84 -21.47 9.06
N VAL A 382 9.05 -20.92 8.96
CA VAL A 382 10.28 -21.57 9.42
C VAL A 382 10.68 -21.09 10.82
N THR A 383 10.64 -19.78 11.04
CA THR A 383 11.12 -19.17 12.29
C THR A 383 10.02 -18.97 13.33
N GLY A 384 8.76 -18.93 12.91
CA GLY A 384 7.61 -18.56 13.75
C GLY A 384 7.51 -17.06 14.07
N ASN A 385 8.46 -16.24 13.60
CA ASN A 385 8.46 -14.80 13.84
C ASN A 385 7.44 -14.07 12.97
N LEU A 386 6.94 -12.94 13.46
CA LEU A 386 6.08 -12.05 12.70
C LEU A 386 6.94 -11.13 11.81
N GLU A 387 6.62 -11.09 10.52
CA GLU A 387 7.30 -10.25 9.53
C GLU A 387 6.30 -9.59 8.57
N THR A 388 6.68 -8.46 7.98
CA THR A 388 5.88 -7.84 6.92
C THR A 388 6.13 -8.55 5.60
N ALA A 389 5.09 -8.70 4.79
CA ALA A 389 5.19 -9.40 3.52
C ALA A 389 4.58 -8.59 2.37
N SER A 390 5.18 -8.70 1.17
CA SER A 390 4.69 -8.07 -0.05
C SER A 390 3.37 -8.66 -0.55
N TYR A 391 3.08 -9.91 -0.18
CA TYR A 391 1.84 -10.60 -0.53
C TYR A 391 0.65 -10.27 0.41
N ARG A 392 0.86 -9.40 1.42
CA ARG A 392 -0.20 -8.87 2.29
C ARG A 392 -0.07 -7.37 2.45
N ILE A 393 -0.84 -6.61 1.67
CA ILE A 393 -0.84 -5.15 1.69
C ILE A 393 -2.11 -4.65 2.39
N SER A 394 -1.98 -4.41 3.69
CA SER A 394 -3.01 -3.85 4.57
C SER A 394 -2.38 -3.38 5.87
N LYS A 395 -3.09 -2.56 6.64
CA LYS A 395 -2.80 -2.32 8.06
C LYS A 395 -3.78 -3.07 8.93
N SER A 396 -3.33 -3.52 10.09
CA SER A 396 -4.17 -4.22 11.05
C SER A 396 -3.95 -3.70 12.47
N ALA A 397 -4.99 -3.86 13.28
CA ALA A 397 -5.01 -3.59 14.71
C ALA A 397 -5.68 -4.77 15.42
N TRP A 398 -5.33 -4.98 16.69
CA TRP A 398 -5.89 -6.02 17.53
C TRP A 398 -6.70 -5.39 18.66
N LEU A 399 -7.95 -5.83 18.82
CA LEU A 399 -8.86 -5.38 19.88
C LEU A 399 -9.19 -6.53 20.80
N LYS A 400 -8.90 -6.33 22.09
CA LYS A 400 -9.20 -7.31 23.15
C LYS A 400 -10.63 -7.17 23.61
N GLY A 401 -11.24 -8.26 24.08
CA GLY A 401 -12.62 -8.25 24.56
C GLY A 401 -12.89 -7.18 25.62
N TYR A 402 -11.91 -6.91 26.47
CA TYR A 402 -12.02 -5.89 27.53
C TYR A 402 -11.67 -4.45 27.09
N ASP A 403 -11.21 -4.23 25.86
CA ASP A 403 -10.92 -2.87 25.36
C ASP A 403 -12.20 -2.02 25.27
N HIS A 404 -13.34 -2.65 24.95
CA HIS A 404 -14.63 -1.99 24.88
C HIS A 404 -15.79 -3.00 24.93
N GLU A 405 -16.93 -2.63 25.53
CA GLU A 405 -18.12 -3.48 25.63
C GLU A 405 -18.67 -3.97 24.27
N VAL A 406 -18.47 -3.21 23.20
CA VAL A 406 -18.86 -3.61 21.84
C VAL A 406 -18.04 -4.81 21.38
N VAL A 407 -16.73 -4.86 21.68
CA VAL A 407 -15.86 -5.97 21.30
C VAL A 407 -16.28 -7.25 22.04
N GLU A 408 -16.55 -7.14 23.35
CA GLU A 408 -17.05 -8.25 24.15
C GLU A 408 -18.40 -8.76 23.62
N ARG A 409 -19.32 -7.85 23.34
CA ARG A 409 -20.64 -8.18 22.78
C ARG A 409 -20.54 -8.90 21.44
N ILE A 410 -19.59 -8.50 20.59
CA ILE A 410 -19.33 -9.19 19.33
C ILE A 410 -18.76 -10.59 19.59
N ASN A 411 -17.80 -10.79 20.47
CA ASN A 411 -17.30 -12.11 20.82
C ASN A 411 -18.41 -13.05 21.28
N ASN A 412 -19.28 -12.59 22.18
CA ASN A 412 -20.45 -13.36 22.65
C ASN A 412 -21.43 -13.67 21.50
N ARG A 413 -21.62 -12.72 20.57
CA ARG A 413 -22.44 -12.93 19.37
C ARG A 413 -21.84 -13.97 18.44
N LEU A 414 -20.52 -13.97 18.25
CA LEU A 414 -19.81 -14.96 17.44
C LEU A 414 -19.90 -16.36 18.04
N GLU A 415 -19.85 -16.49 19.36
CA GLU A 415 -20.10 -17.77 20.04
C GLU A 415 -21.50 -18.30 19.75
N LEU A 416 -22.52 -17.46 19.87
CA LEU A 416 -23.90 -17.83 19.55
C LEU A 416 -24.11 -18.16 18.08
N MET A 417 -23.38 -17.46 17.20
CA MET A 417 -23.46 -17.61 15.76
C MET A 417 -22.84 -18.92 15.29
N THR A 418 -21.66 -19.27 15.81
CA THR A 418 -20.87 -20.42 15.36
C THR A 418 -21.07 -21.67 16.24
N ASN A 419 -21.56 -21.53 17.46
CA ASN A 419 -21.56 -22.52 18.53
C ASN A 419 -20.16 -22.96 18.98
N LEU A 420 -19.10 -22.26 18.54
CA LEU A 420 -17.73 -22.52 18.95
C LEU A 420 -17.37 -21.67 20.17
N ASP A 421 -16.51 -22.18 21.02
CA ASP A 421 -15.98 -21.48 22.18
C ASP A 421 -15.02 -20.36 21.74
N MET A 422 -15.09 -19.20 22.39
CA MET A 422 -14.26 -18.03 22.07
C MET A 422 -13.12 -17.81 23.05
N ASP A 423 -13.00 -18.59 24.13
CA ASP A 423 -11.99 -18.40 25.18
C ASP A 423 -10.56 -18.59 24.67
N THR A 424 -10.39 -19.48 23.68
CA THR A 424 -9.09 -19.76 23.07
C THR A 424 -8.93 -19.16 21.67
N ALA A 425 -9.92 -18.38 21.23
CA ALA A 425 -9.85 -17.66 19.96
C ALA A 425 -8.84 -16.51 20.05
N GLU A 426 -8.23 -16.17 18.91
CA GLU A 426 -7.40 -14.97 18.82
C GLU A 426 -8.25 -13.71 19.08
N GLU A 427 -7.58 -12.61 19.47
CA GLU A 427 -8.24 -11.32 19.61
C GLU A 427 -8.89 -10.88 18.30
N LEU A 428 -9.78 -9.92 18.34
CA LEU A 428 -10.44 -9.41 17.15
C LEU A 428 -9.43 -8.61 16.32
N GLN A 429 -9.01 -9.14 15.15
CA GLN A 429 -8.14 -8.43 14.24
C GLN A 429 -8.97 -7.55 13.31
N ILE A 430 -8.66 -6.27 13.28
CA ILE A 430 -9.25 -5.29 12.37
C ILE A 430 -8.26 -5.02 11.26
N ALA A 431 -8.69 -5.04 10.00
CA ALA A 431 -7.82 -4.73 8.87
C ALA A 431 -8.43 -3.68 7.96
N ASN A 432 -7.59 -2.71 7.58
CA ASN A 432 -7.88 -1.69 6.58
C ASN A 432 -6.94 -1.85 5.39
N TYR A 433 -7.50 -1.76 4.19
CA TYR A 433 -6.78 -1.93 2.93
C TYR A 433 -6.59 -0.57 2.25
N GLY A 434 -5.37 -0.32 1.75
CA GLY A 434 -5.01 0.86 0.99
C GLY A 434 -5.13 0.69 -0.53
N ILE A 435 -4.31 1.44 -1.28
CA ILE A 435 -4.28 1.41 -2.75
C ILE A 435 -3.83 0.01 -3.23
N GLY A 436 -4.69 -0.66 -4.01
CA GLY A 436 -4.41 -2.02 -4.47
C GLY A 436 -4.18 -3.02 -3.35
N GLY A 437 -4.64 -2.70 -2.14
CA GLY A 437 -4.50 -3.55 -0.95
C GLY A 437 -5.15 -4.91 -1.15
N HIS A 438 -4.42 -5.96 -0.81
CA HIS A 438 -4.78 -7.36 -1.09
C HIS A 438 -4.16 -8.31 -0.07
N TYR A 439 -4.53 -9.55 -0.15
CA TYR A 439 -3.85 -10.67 0.49
C TYR A 439 -3.88 -11.85 -0.47
N ASP A 440 -2.69 -12.30 -0.90
CA ASP A 440 -2.54 -13.40 -1.85
C ASP A 440 -3.12 -14.72 -1.33
N PRO A 441 -3.33 -15.72 -2.20
CA PRO A 441 -3.85 -17.03 -1.80
C PRO A 441 -3.05 -17.68 -0.67
N HIS A 442 -3.72 -17.94 0.45
CA HIS A 442 -3.12 -18.48 1.68
C HIS A 442 -4.12 -19.39 2.41
N PHE A 443 -3.61 -20.08 3.42
CA PHE A 443 -4.40 -20.82 4.40
C PHE A 443 -4.43 -20.07 5.73
N ASP A 444 -5.54 -20.12 6.44
CA ASP A 444 -5.59 -19.62 7.81
C ASP A 444 -5.10 -20.66 8.83
N HIS A 445 -5.15 -21.95 8.50
CA HIS A 445 -4.59 -23.01 9.33
C HIS A 445 -3.09 -23.21 9.06
N ALA A 446 -2.36 -23.67 10.08
CA ALA A 446 -0.99 -24.14 9.91
C ALA A 446 -0.96 -25.47 9.14
N ARG A 447 -0.03 -25.57 8.19
CA ARG A 447 0.21 -26.82 7.45
C ARG A 447 1.07 -27.79 8.30
N LYS A 448 1.10 -29.06 7.91
CA LYS A 448 1.86 -30.11 8.65
C LYS A 448 3.36 -29.79 8.80
N GLU A 449 3.91 -29.07 7.83
CA GLU A 449 5.32 -28.66 7.79
C GLU A 449 5.61 -27.47 8.71
N GLU A 450 4.59 -26.71 9.11
CA GLU A 450 4.68 -25.50 9.92
C GLU A 450 4.55 -25.82 11.42
N THR A 451 5.43 -26.69 11.91
CA THR A 451 5.34 -27.27 13.27
C THR A 451 5.41 -26.25 14.41
N LYS A 452 5.97 -25.05 14.15
CA LYS A 452 6.08 -23.98 15.14
C LYS A 452 4.95 -22.97 15.09
N ALA A 453 4.05 -23.10 14.09
CA ALA A 453 2.92 -22.19 13.98
C ALA A 453 1.99 -22.39 15.19
N PHE A 454 1.61 -21.27 15.83
CA PHE A 454 0.73 -21.20 17.01
C PHE A 454 1.23 -21.93 18.26
N GLU A 455 2.46 -22.49 18.26
CA GLU A 455 3.03 -23.18 19.44
C GLU A 455 3.05 -22.30 20.67
N SER A 456 3.42 -21.02 20.51
CA SER A 456 3.45 -20.03 21.59
C SER A 456 2.07 -19.71 22.20
N LEU A 457 1.00 -19.94 21.45
CA LEU A 457 -0.37 -19.74 21.93
C LEU A 457 -0.89 -20.92 22.77
N GLY A 458 -0.39 -22.14 22.49
CA GLY A 458 -0.80 -23.36 23.20
C GLY A 458 -2.27 -23.74 23.03
N THR A 459 -2.93 -23.23 21.97
CA THR A 459 -4.37 -23.38 21.71
C THR A 459 -4.69 -24.33 20.54
N GLY A 460 -3.67 -24.95 19.96
CA GLY A 460 -3.81 -25.78 18.77
C GLY A 460 -3.90 -24.95 17.48
N ASN A 461 -4.32 -25.59 16.40
CA ASN A 461 -4.44 -24.97 15.09
C ASN A 461 -5.73 -24.12 14.99
N ARG A 462 -5.83 -23.26 13.97
CA ARG A 462 -7.05 -22.49 13.67
C ARG A 462 -8.10 -23.37 13.04
N ILE A 463 -9.11 -23.75 13.82
CA ILE A 463 -10.17 -24.66 13.38
C ILE A 463 -11.18 -23.97 12.46
N ALA A 464 -11.44 -22.68 12.68
CA ALA A 464 -12.41 -21.92 11.90
C ALA A 464 -12.06 -20.44 11.83
N THR A 465 -12.58 -19.76 10.81
CA THR A 465 -12.46 -18.32 10.59
C THR A 465 -13.83 -17.69 10.47
N VAL A 466 -14.02 -16.56 11.17
CA VAL A 466 -15.12 -15.60 10.94
C VAL A 466 -14.53 -14.33 10.37
N LEU A 467 -15.04 -13.92 9.22
CA LEU A 467 -14.64 -12.69 8.53
C LEU A 467 -15.83 -11.73 8.49
N LEU A 468 -15.79 -10.68 9.33
CA LEU A 468 -16.79 -9.62 9.36
C LEU A 468 -16.48 -8.56 8.30
N TYR A 469 -17.44 -8.19 7.48
CA TYR A 469 -17.34 -7.11 6.51
C TYR A 469 -17.86 -5.80 7.11
N MET A 470 -16.96 -4.87 7.42
CA MET A 470 -17.27 -3.58 8.02
C MET A 470 -17.41 -2.45 7.02
N SER A 471 -17.17 -2.73 5.74
CA SER A 471 -17.46 -1.86 4.61
C SER A 471 -17.65 -2.68 3.34
N GLN A 472 -18.18 -2.02 2.31
CA GLN A 472 -18.39 -2.63 1.01
C GLN A 472 -17.69 -1.78 -0.05
N PRO A 473 -16.58 -2.25 -0.66
CA PRO A 473 -15.97 -1.58 -1.79
C PRO A 473 -16.95 -1.45 -2.97
N VAL A 474 -16.81 -0.40 -3.75
CA VAL A 474 -17.62 -0.21 -4.97
C VAL A 474 -17.21 -1.25 -6.02
N HIS A 475 -15.88 -1.43 -6.20
CA HIS A 475 -15.33 -2.43 -7.10
C HIS A 475 -14.10 -3.11 -6.45
N GLY A 476 -13.93 -4.38 -6.76
CA GLY A 476 -12.84 -5.18 -6.21
C GLY A 476 -13.09 -5.65 -4.77
N GLY A 477 -12.03 -6.06 -4.10
CA GLY A 477 -12.05 -6.42 -2.67
C GLY A 477 -12.84 -7.69 -2.32
N ALA A 478 -13.18 -8.55 -3.27
CA ALA A 478 -13.86 -9.82 -3.02
C ALA A 478 -12.98 -10.77 -2.18
N THR A 479 -13.61 -11.71 -1.48
CA THR A 479 -12.94 -12.88 -0.90
C THR A 479 -13.10 -14.06 -1.85
N VAL A 480 -12.01 -14.67 -2.28
CA VAL A 480 -12.05 -15.76 -3.26
C VAL A 480 -11.42 -17.02 -2.70
N PHE A 481 -11.97 -18.17 -3.03
CA PHE A 481 -11.40 -19.48 -2.74
C PHE A 481 -10.86 -20.07 -4.04
N THR A 482 -9.53 -20.16 -4.16
CA THR A 482 -8.86 -20.49 -5.43
C THR A 482 -9.08 -21.93 -5.85
N ASP A 483 -8.93 -22.89 -4.94
CA ASP A 483 -9.08 -24.33 -5.23
C ASP A 483 -10.50 -24.69 -5.68
N VAL A 484 -11.49 -24.12 -5.01
CA VAL A 484 -12.91 -24.38 -5.31
C VAL A 484 -13.54 -23.35 -6.25
N ARG A 485 -12.74 -22.41 -6.75
CA ARG A 485 -13.11 -21.42 -7.76
C ARG A 485 -14.38 -20.65 -7.39
N SER A 486 -14.43 -20.14 -6.15
CA SER A 486 -15.61 -19.43 -5.63
C SER A 486 -15.25 -17.99 -5.29
N THR A 487 -16.13 -17.04 -5.67
CA THR A 487 -16.00 -15.62 -5.38
C THR A 487 -17.13 -15.19 -4.45
N LEU A 488 -16.78 -14.61 -3.30
CA LEU A 488 -17.71 -14.07 -2.32
C LEU A 488 -17.55 -12.56 -2.25
N ILE A 489 -18.63 -11.85 -2.53
CA ILE A 489 -18.66 -10.39 -2.58
C ILE A 489 -18.91 -9.87 -1.16
N PRO A 490 -18.07 -8.96 -0.64
CA PRO A 490 -18.30 -8.35 0.67
C PRO A 490 -19.59 -7.53 0.65
N THR A 491 -20.43 -7.74 1.67
CA THR A 491 -21.58 -6.89 1.96
C THR A 491 -21.39 -6.35 3.37
N LYS A 492 -21.48 -5.03 3.55
CA LYS A 492 -21.34 -4.40 4.88
C LYS A 492 -22.33 -5.01 5.88
N ASN A 493 -21.93 -5.17 7.12
CA ASN A 493 -22.67 -5.76 8.24
C ASN A 493 -22.74 -7.30 8.24
N ASP A 494 -22.30 -7.98 7.18
CA ASP A 494 -22.35 -9.44 7.07
C ASP A 494 -21.08 -10.09 7.62
N ALA A 495 -21.16 -11.39 7.92
CA ALA A 495 -20.04 -12.22 8.34
C ALA A 495 -19.94 -13.50 7.50
N LEU A 496 -18.77 -13.75 6.93
CA LEU A 496 -18.45 -15.02 6.29
C LEU A 496 -17.80 -15.95 7.31
N PHE A 497 -18.23 -17.19 7.33
CA PHE A 497 -17.69 -18.24 8.19
C PHE A 497 -17.30 -19.46 7.37
N TRP A 498 -16.17 -20.08 7.72
CA TRP A 498 -15.76 -21.38 7.20
C TRP A 498 -14.89 -22.14 8.21
N TYR A 499 -14.91 -23.47 8.12
CA TYR A 499 -13.94 -24.30 8.84
C TYR A 499 -12.64 -24.41 8.05
N ASN A 500 -11.49 -24.29 8.72
CA ASN A 500 -10.17 -24.43 8.14
C ASN A 500 -9.65 -25.88 8.15
N LEU A 501 -10.20 -26.69 9.05
CA LEU A 501 -9.81 -28.07 9.26
C LEU A 501 -10.97 -29.02 8.98
N HIS A 502 -10.67 -30.15 8.41
CA HIS A 502 -11.58 -31.30 8.40
C HIS A 502 -11.94 -31.73 9.83
N ARG A 503 -13.01 -32.53 9.99
CA ARG A 503 -13.41 -33.03 11.33
C ARG A 503 -12.38 -33.92 11.99
N ASN A 504 -11.50 -34.58 11.22
CA ASN A 504 -10.39 -35.38 11.76
C ASN A 504 -9.16 -34.52 12.18
N GLY A 505 -9.24 -33.20 12.09
CA GLY A 505 -8.18 -32.27 12.48
C GLY A 505 -7.16 -31.95 11.38
N GLU A 506 -7.25 -32.57 10.21
CA GLU A 506 -6.35 -32.22 9.10
C GLU A 506 -6.79 -30.94 8.40
N GLY A 507 -5.80 -30.16 7.89
CA GLY A 507 -6.05 -28.94 7.14
C GLY A 507 -6.85 -29.21 5.86
N ASP A 508 -7.89 -28.41 5.62
CA ASP A 508 -8.69 -28.52 4.40
C ASP A 508 -8.09 -27.66 3.28
N SER A 509 -7.43 -28.31 2.31
CA SER A 509 -6.81 -27.61 1.18
C SER A 509 -7.79 -26.79 0.35
N ARG A 510 -9.07 -27.15 0.33
CA ARG A 510 -10.13 -26.44 -0.38
C ARG A 510 -10.44 -25.05 0.21
N THR A 511 -9.93 -24.75 1.41
CA THR A 511 -10.09 -23.45 2.07
C THR A 511 -9.00 -22.44 1.72
N ARG A 512 -8.10 -22.78 0.76
CA ARG A 512 -7.15 -21.80 0.24
C ARG A 512 -7.89 -20.62 -0.34
N HIS A 513 -7.66 -19.43 0.23
CA HIS A 513 -8.44 -18.24 -0.08
C HIS A 513 -7.56 -16.99 -0.18
N ALA A 514 -8.12 -15.94 -0.78
CA ALA A 514 -7.43 -14.68 -0.98
C ALA A 514 -8.38 -13.49 -0.83
N ALA A 515 -7.82 -12.32 -0.55
CA ALA A 515 -8.52 -11.04 -0.65
C ALA A 515 -8.09 -10.35 -1.94
N CYS A 516 -9.03 -10.18 -2.87
CA CYS A 516 -8.79 -9.45 -4.10
C CYS A 516 -8.39 -8.01 -3.83
N PRO A 517 -7.52 -7.40 -4.67
CA PRO A 517 -7.18 -6.00 -4.57
C PRO A 517 -8.43 -5.11 -4.58
N VAL A 518 -8.42 -4.11 -3.71
CA VAL A 518 -9.50 -3.10 -3.68
C VAL A 518 -9.29 -2.15 -4.85
N LEU A 519 -10.23 -2.14 -5.80
CA LEU A 519 -10.12 -1.30 -6.99
C LEU A 519 -10.67 0.09 -6.74
N VAL A 520 -11.90 0.18 -6.24
CA VAL A 520 -12.55 1.47 -5.92
C VAL A 520 -13.34 1.34 -4.62
N GLY A 521 -13.15 2.28 -3.74
CA GLY A 521 -13.83 2.35 -2.45
C GLY A 521 -12.94 1.92 -1.29
N ILE A 522 -13.56 1.66 -0.15
CA ILE A 522 -12.87 1.39 1.13
C ILE A 522 -13.18 -0.02 1.58
N LYS A 523 -12.16 -0.78 1.97
CA LYS A 523 -12.32 -2.11 2.55
C LYS A 523 -11.81 -2.12 3.99
N TRP A 524 -12.76 -2.34 4.91
CA TRP A 524 -12.53 -2.69 6.30
C TRP A 524 -13.10 -4.06 6.57
N ILE A 525 -12.33 -4.90 7.22
CA ILE A 525 -12.76 -6.22 7.69
C ILE A 525 -12.34 -6.43 9.13
N SER A 526 -12.96 -7.41 9.77
CA SER A 526 -12.50 -7.94 11.05
C SER A 526 -12.46 -9.46 11.00
N ASN A 527 -11.31 -10.02 11.39
CA ASN A 527 -11.09 -11.46 11.48
C ASN A 527 -11.20 -11.93 12.93
N LYS A 528 -11.87 -13.06 13.12
CA LYS A 528 -11.84 -13.85 14.35
C LYS A 528 -11.40 -15.26 14.03
N TRP A 529 -10.20 -15.63 14.44
CA TRP A 529 -9.68 -16.98 14.30
C TRP A 529 -9.93 -17.78 15.56
N ILE A 530 -10.61 -18.92 15.40
CA ILE A 530 -11.03 -19.81 16.48
C ILE A 530 -10.09 -21.01 16.46
N HIS A 531 -9.56 -21.38 17.64
CA HIS A 531 -8.59 -22.48 17.80
C HIS A 531 -9.24 -23.77 18.24
N GLU A 532 -8.52 -24.89 18.10
CA GLU A 532 -9.01 -26.24 18.38
C GLU A 532 -9.33 -26.46 19.87
N ARG A 533 -8.48 -25.93 20.77
CA ARG A 533 -8.64 -26.13 22.20
C ARG A 533 -9.95 -25.54 22.69
N GLY A 534 -10.71 -26.30 23.45
CA GLY A 534 -12.04 -25.93 23.96
C GLY A 534 -13.18 -26.31 23.03
N GLN A 535 -12.88 -26.83 21.82
CA GLN A 535 -13.92 -27.22 20.87
C GLN A 535 -14.30 -28.70 20.93
N GLU A 536 -13.68 -29.49 21.79
CA GLU A 536 -13.77 -30.95 21.83
C GLU A 536 -15.21 -31.47 21.94
N PHE A 537 -16.06 -30.73 22.69
CA PHE A 537 -17.46 -31.04 22.86
C PHE A 537 -18.41 -30.18 22.00
N ARG A 538 -17.87 -29.11 21.39
CA ARG A 538 -18.63 -28.20 20.50
C ARG A 538 -18.60 -28.70 19.06
N ARG A 539 -17.43 -29.15 18.60
CA ARG A 539 -17.19 -29.78 17.30
C ARG A 539 -16.41 -31.09 17.49
N PRO A 540 -17.07 -32.20 17.91
CA PRO A 540 -16.39 -33.46 18.15
C PRO A 540 -15.60 -33.95 16.93
N CYS A 541 -14.40 -34.52 17.18
CA CYS A 541 -13.56 -35.06 16.12
C CYS A 541 -14.25 -36.19 15.35
N GLY A 542 -14.03 -36.21 14.03
CA GLY A 542 -14.34 -37.32 13.17
C GLY A 542 -13.13 -38.26 13.02
N LEU A 543 -13.35 -39.44 12.48
CA LEU A 543 -12.30 -40.41 12.22
C LEU A 543 -11.75 -40.33 10.79
N SER A 544 -12.46 -39.68 9.88
CA SER A 544 -12.16 -39.58 8.47
C SER A 544 -12.23 -38.15 7.96
N MET A 545 -11.42 -37.79 6.96
CA MET A 545 -11.54 -36.55 6.21
C MET A 545 -12.91 -36.40 5.50
N ASN A 546 -13.57 -37.53 5.23
CA ASN A 546 -14.87 -37.55 4.55
C ASN A 546 -16.06 -37.42 5.51
N ASP A 547 -15.82 -37.31 6.81
CA ASP A 547 -16.90 -37.12 7.77
C ASP A 547 -17.60 -35.77 7.49
N ALA A 548 -18.90 -35.87 7.25
CA ALA A 548 -19.71 -34.70 6.87
C ALA A 548 -19.68 -33.64 7.96
N GLU A 549 -19.52 -32.39 7.55
CA GLU A 549 -19.65 -31.23 8.43
C GLU A 549 -21.11 -31.03 8.78
N ARG A 550 -21.38 -30.67 10.03
CA ARG A 550 -22.71 -30.21 10.46
C ARG A 550 -22.90 -28.76 10.08
N PHE A 551 -24.17 -28.34 9.99
CA PHE A 551 -24.44 -26.92 9.80
C PHE A 551 -23.89 -26.11 10.95
N VAL A 552 -23.43 -24.92 10.60
CA VAL A 552 -23.03 -23.95 11.60
C VAL A 552 -24.20 -23.69 12.52
N GLY A 553 -24.02 -23.96 13.82
CA GLY A 553 -25.03 -23.75 14.80
C GLY A 553 -25.97 -24.94 15.07
N ASP A 554 -25.84 -26.04 14.37
CA ASP A 554 -26.62 -27.26 14.62
C ASP A 554 -25.95 -28.25 15.57
N LEU A 555 -24.88 -27.82 16.25
CA LEU A 555 -24.19 -28.62 17.26
C LEU A 555 -25.11 -28.86 18.45
N GLY A 556 -25.77 -30.00 18.48
CA GLY A 556 -26.72 -30.39 19.55
C GLY A 556 -28.20 -30.16 19.23
N GLY A 557 -28.53 -29.57 18.06
CA GLY A 557 -29.87 -29.60 17.51
C GLY A 557 -30.10 -30.91 16.72
N PRO A 558 -31.37 -31.31 16.51
CA PRO A 558 -31.66 -32.36 15.55
C PRO A 558 -31.13 -31.91 14.19
N GLU A 559 -30.42 -32.79 13.48
CA GLU A 559 -30.12 -32.54 12.05
C GLU A 559 -31.42 -32.13 11.38
N PRO A 560 -31.40 -31.14 10.48
CA PRO A 560 -32.59 -30.76 9.74
C PRO A 560 -33.01 -31.93 8.83
N ARG A 561 -33.66 -32.91 9.45
CA ARG A 561 -34.07 -34.19 8.85
C ARG A 561 -35.03 -34.03 7.68
N ASN A 562 -35.59 -32.86 7.51
CA ASN A 562 -36.64 -32.59 6.55
C ASN A 562 -36.24 -31.62 5.44
N HIS A 563 -34.97 -31.27 5.32
CA HIS A 563 -34.58 -30.42 4.23
C HIS A 563 -34.26 -31.29 3.00
N PRO A 564 -35.00 -31.13 1.87
CA PRO A 564 -34.89 -32.06 0.71
C PRO A 564 -33.49 -32.10 0.08
N ASN A 565 -32.66 -31.09 0.33
CA ASN A 565 -31.28 -31.03 -0.17
C ASN A 565 -30.22 -31.49 0.84
N LEU A 566 -30.62 -31.93 2.02
CA LEU A 566 -29.73 -32.29 3.13
C LEU A 566 -29.91 -33.73 3.59
N SER A 567 -30.81 -34.47 3.01
CA SER A 567 -30.92 -35.91 3.28
C SER A 567 -29.62 -36.58 2.86
N PRO A 568 -28.97 -37.33 3.75
CA PRO A 568 -27.87 -38.17 3.32
C PRO A 568 -28.39 -39.11 2.25
N SER A 569 -27.67 -39.14 1.14
CA SER A 569 -27.86 -40.13 0.07
C SER A 569 -27.51 -41.52 0.58
#